data_5ce05e734c3633fa9bccbfb58bcd29fb
#
_entry.id   5ce05e734c3633fa9bccbfb58bcd29fb
#
_cell.length_a   1.000
_cell.length_b   1.000
_cell.length_c   1.000
_cell.angle_alpha   90.00
_cell.angle_beta   90.00
_cell.angle_gamma   90.00
#
_symmetry.space_group_name_H-M   'P 1'
#
loop_
_entity.id
_entity.type
_entity.pdbx_description
1 polymer ?
#
loop_
_entity_poly.entity_id
_entity_poly.type
_entity_poly.pdbx_seq_one_letter_code
_entity_poly.pdbx_strand_id
1 'polypeptide(L)'
;MDFQLTDRVVVITGAGSGIGLATTQTFLAEGAKVVAADLDPSAAGELSNSVAALAVDMSSEDAADFVIAETMRMHGRVDVLVNNVGAFPFRESFLAVSDAEWHELMNLNFYSAVRACRAALPHMIEQGRGAIVSVASDVGRAPDRFFVDYSVSKAAILMLSKAISIEFGPAGVRSNCVSPGPTRTPAWDRPGGFGDSLAAEYGLEKEAAIEYFAKEVRKLPLQKVGDPDDVARVIAFLASDVSKHVTGADYTVDGGIVAAA
;
A
#
# COMPACT_ATOMS: atom_id res chain seq x y z
N MET A 1 19.15 -7.21 9.27
CA MET A 1 19.34 -5.76 9.61
C MET A 1 18.29 -5.47 10.66
N ASP A 2 18.64 -4.83 11.76
CA ASP A 2 17.67 -4.39 12.75
C ASP A 2 17.06 -3.07 12.28
N PHE A 3 15.77 -3.05 12.02
CA PHE A 3 15.05 -1.85 11.60
C PHE A 3 14.67 -0.92 12.76
N GLN A 4 14.96 -1.29 14.00
CA GLN A 4 14.66 -0.48 15.20
C GLN A 4 13.17 -0.13 15.31
N LEU A 5 12.31 -1.11 15.01
CA LEU A 5 10.85 -0.97 15.03
C LEU A 5 10.21 -1.55 16.30
N THR A 6 11.01 -2.08 17.22
CA THR A 6 10.52 -2.62 18.49
C THR A 6 9.68 -1.59 19.24
N ASP A 7 8.49 -1.99 19.69
CA ASP A 7 7.49 -1.16 20.39
C ASP A 7 6.93 0.03 19.59
N ARG A 8 7.26 0.18 18.31
CA ARG A 8 6.64 1.18 17.44
C ARG A 8 5.17 0.83 17.21
N VAL A 9 4.32 1.84 17.23
CA VAL A 9 2.90 1.71 16.93
C VAL A 9 2.67 2.02 15.46
N VAL A 10 2.22 1.00 14.74
CA VAL A 10 2.07 1.02 13.28
C VAL A 10 0.59 0.83 12.93
N VAL A 11 0.04 1.77 12.19
CA VAL A 11 -1.30 1.65 11.58
C VAL A 11 -1.14 1.21 10.14
N ILE A 12 -1.81 0.13 9.74
CA ILE A 12 -1.80 -0.39 8.37
C ILE A 12 -3.23 -0.47 7.86
N THR A 13 -3.52 0.22 6.77
CA THR A 13 -4.81 0.13 6.08
C THR A 13 -4.76 -0.93 4.97
N GLY A 14 -5.85 -1.69 4.78
CA GLY A 14 -5.86 -2.82 3.85
C GLY A 14 -4.96 -3.97 4.32
N ALA A 15 -4.97 -4.25 5.64
CA ALA A 15 -4.06 -5.18 6.30
C ALA A 15 -4.50 -6.65 6.23
N GLY A 16 -5.71 -6.95 5.75
CA GLY A 16 -6.30 -8.28 5.78
C GLY A 16 -5.72 -9.27 4.76
N SER A 17 -5.06 -8.78 3.71
CA SER A 17 -4.52 -9.66 2.66
C SER A 17 -3.32 -9.04 1.92
N GLY A 18 -2.68 -9.83 1.06
CA GLY A 18 -1.66 -9.38 0.11
C GLY A 18 -0.53 -8.58 0.75
N ILE A 19 -0.20 -7.43 0.17
CA ILE A 19 0.89 -6.56 0.63
C ILE A 19 0.65 -6.06 2.07
N GLY A 20 -0.60 -5.73 2.43
CA GLY A 20 -0.91 -5.26 3.78
C GLY A 20 -0.69 -6.32 4.85
N LEU A 21 -1.09 -7.57 4.58
CA LEU A 21 -0.87 -8.70 5.49
C LEU A 21 0.62 -9.03 5.63
N ALA A 22 1.36 -9.09 4.51
CA ALA A 22 2.81 -9.29 4.52
C ALA A 22 3.53 -8.16 5.27
N THR A 23 3.05 -6.92 5.12
CA THR A 23 3.55 -5.76 5.88
C THR A 23 3.30 -5.94 7.38
N THR A 24 2.09 -6.38 7.76
CA THR A 24 1.77 -6.70 9.18
C THR A 24 2.74 -7.73 9.74
N GLN A 25 2.97 -8.83 9.01
CA GLN A 25 3.92 -9.89 9.41
C GLN A 25 5.34 -9.35 9.58
N THR A 26 5.78 -8.52 8.63
CA THR A 26 7.13 -7.91 8.66
C THR A 26 7.30 -7.01 9.88
N PHE A 27 6.34 -6.15 10.19
CA PHE A 27 6.41 -5.29 11.38
C PHE A 27 6.37 -6.07 12.70
N LEU A 28 5.56 -7.13 12.77
CA LEU A 28 5.54 -8.02 13.93
C LEU A 28 6.89 -8.72 14.17
N ALA A 29 7.54 -9.19 13.10
CA ALA A 29 8.86 -9.81 13.19
C ALA A 29 9.93 -8.84 13.71
N GLU A 30 9.74 -7.52 13.51
CA GLU A 30 10.61 -6.46 14.03
C GLU A 30 10.16 -5.94 15.42
N GLY A 31 9.17 -6.60 16.05
CA GLY A 31 8.73 -6.27 17.42
C GLY A 31 7.79 -5.08 17.53
N ALA A 32 7.15 -4.65 16.45
CA ALA A 32 6.19 -3.55 16.44
C ALA A 32 4.81 -4.00 16.99
N LYS A 33 4.00 -3.01 17.39
CA LYS A 33 2.57 -3.14 17.72
C LYS A 33 1.78 -2.67 16.49
N VAL A 34 0.90 -3.51 15.97
CA VAL A 34 0.20 -3.21 14.72
C VAL A 34 -1.29 -3.01 14.98
N VAL A 35 -1.84 -1.92 14.42
CA VAL A 35 -3.28 -1.72 14.25
C VAL A 35 -3.61 -1.99 12.79
N ALA A 36 -4.27 -3.12 12.55
CA ALA A 36 -4.61 -3.65 11.24
C ALA A 36 -6.05 -3.28 10.89
N ALA A 37 -6.24 -2.34 9.97
CA ALA A 37 -7.55 -1.88 9.51
C ALA A 37 -7.87 -2.46 8.13
N ASP A 38 -8.98 -3.18 8.01
CA ASP A 38 -9.44 -3.81 6.77
C ASP A 38 -10.96 -4.04 6.83
N LEU A 39 -11.59 -4.33 5.70
CA LEU A 39 -12.97 -4.86 5.67
C LEU A 39 -13.06 -6.20 6.40
N ASP A 40 -12.05 -7.06 6.21
CA ASP A 40 -11.88 -8.31 6.92
C ASP A 40 -10.42 -8.42 7.46
N PRO A 41 -10.16 -7.97 8.68
CA PRO A 41 -8.83 -8.01 9.28
C PRO A 41 -8.51 -9.34 9.99
N SER A 42 -9.33 -10.38 9.85
CA SER A 42 -9.24 -11.66 10.59
C SER A 42 -7.85 -12.29 10.47
N ALA A 43 -7.34 -12.40 9.23
CA ALA A 43 -6.03 -13.01 8.99
C ALA A 43 -4.89 -12.25 9.67
N ALA A 44 -4.97 -10.92 9.76
CA ALA A 44 -4.00 -10.10 10.48
C ALA A 44 -4.13 -10.31 12.00
N GLY A 45 -5.37 -10.35 12.52
CA GLY A 45 -5.66 -10.54 13.95
C GLY A 45 -5.17 -11.89 14.51
N GLU A 46 -5.17 -12.93 13.68
CA GLU A 46 -4.70 -14.26 14.04
C GLU A 46 -3.17 -14.38 14.16
N LEU A 47 -2.41 -13.42 13.63
CA LEU A 47 -0.94 -13.48 13.64
C LEU A 47 -0.33 -13.35 15.04
N SER A 48 -0.89 -12.47 15.87
CA SER A 48 -0.30 -12.17 17.20
C SER A 48 -1.26 -11.36 18.07
N ASN A 49 -1.14 -11.51 19.37
CA ASN A 49 -1.78 -10.62 20.35
C ASN A 49 -1.26 -9.16 20.31
N SER A 50 -0.18 -8.92 19.58
CA SER A 50 0.34 -7.57 19.31
C SER A 50 -0.36 -6.88 18.13
N VAL A 51 -1.37 -7.53 17.52
CA VAL A 51 -2.22 -6.95 16.47
C VAL A 51 -3.58 -6.59 17.05
N ALA A 52 -3.95 -5.33 16.91
CA ALA A 52 -5.33 -4.88 17.08
C ALA A 52 -6.02 -4.86 15.70
N ALA A 53 -6.91 -5.82 15.47
CA ALA A 53 -7.64 -5.96 14.21
C ALA A 53 -8.93 -5.12 14.26
N LEU A 54 -9.08 -4.19 13.32
CA LEU A 54 -10.24 -3.31 13.21
C LEU A 54 -10.97 -3.56 11.89
N ALA A 55 -12.20 -4.07 11.97
CA ALA A 55 -13.07 -4.22 10.81
C ALA A 55 -13.65 -2.86 10.44
N VAL A 56 -13.22 -2.29 9.30
CA VAL A 56 -13.59 -0.94 8.89
C VAL A 56 -13.50 -0.77 7.38
N ASP A 57 -14.48 -0.09 6.80
CA ASP A 57 -14.46 0.34 5.40
C ASP A 57 -13.75 1.69 5.27
N MET A 58 -12.52 1.66 4.76
CA MET A 58 -11.70 2.87 4.57
C MET A 58 -12.25 3.83 3.52
N SER A 59 -13.27 3.45 2.75
CA SER A 59 -13.98 4.37 1.85
C SER A 59 -14.93 5.32 2.59
N SER A 60 -15.32 4.98 3.82
CA SER A 60 -16.17 5.83 4.67
C SER A 60 -15.43 7.08 5.15
N GLU A 61 -16.14 8.18 5.28
CA GLU A 61 -15.53 9.49 5.58
C GLU A 61 -14.92 9.56 6.98
N ASP A 62 -15.50 8.88 7.95
CA ASP A 62 -15.10 8.82 9.36
C ASP A 62 -14.15 7.67 9.71
N ALA A 63 -13.91 6.75 8.76
CA ALA A 63 -13.13 5.55 8.98
C ALA A 63 -11.71 5.85 9.50
N ALA A 64 -11.05 6.81 8.90
CA ALA A 64 -9.69 7.17 9.27
C ALA A 64 -9.60 7.77 10.69
N ASP A 65 -10.55 8.66 11.04
CA ASP A 65 -10.64 9.24 12.38
C ASP A 65 -10.90 8.16 13.43
N PHE A 66 -11.79 7.20 13.14
CA PHE A 66 -12.05 6.06 14.00
C PHE A 66 -10.78 5.21 14.23
N VAL A 67 -10.07 4.82 13.16
CA VAL A 67 -8.85 3.99 13.26
C VAL A 67 -7.78 4.69 14.09
N ILE A 68 -7.53 5.98 13.85
CA ILE A 68 -6.52 6.74 14.58
C ILE A 68 -6.94 6.97 16.04
N ALA A 69 -8.22 7.29 16.30
CA ALA A 69 -8.71 7.44 17.68
C ALA A 69 -8.57 6.15 18.49
N GLU A 70 -8.91 4.99 17.90
CA GLU A 70 -8.71 3.69 18.55
C GLU A 70 -7.23 3.38 18.78
N THR A 71 -6.35 3.73 17.81
CA THR A 71 -4.90 3.59 17.99
C THR A 71 -4.40 4.43 19.16
N MET A 72 -4.82 5.68 19.23
CA MET A 72 -4.47 6.58 20.34
C MET A 72 -5.03 6.10 21.67
N ARG A 73 -6.25 5.59 21.71
CA ARG A 73 -6.86 5.01 22.93
C ARG A 73 -6.07 3.80 23.45
N MET A 74 -5.61 2.92 22.54
CA MET A 74 -4.89 1.69 22.91
C MET A 74 -3.42 1.92 23.26
N HIS A 75 -2.76 2.83 22.55
CA HIS A 75 -1.30 2.95 22.58
C HIS A 75 -0.79 4.35 22.90
N GLY A 76 -1.62 5.39 22.89
CA GLY A 76 -1.26 6.78 23.19
C GLY A 76 -0.35 7.43 22.13
N ARG A 77 -0.11 6.78 20.99
CA ARG A 77 0.80 7.26 19.94
C ARG A 77 0.54 6.61 18.60
N VAL A 78 1.01 7.26 17.53
CA VAL A 78 1.11 6.71 16.15
C VAL A 78 2.51 7.01 15.63
N ASP A 79 3.37 5.99 15.48
CA ASP A 79 4.72 6.18 14.94
C ASP A 79 4.78 6.04 13.44
N VAL A 80 3.98 5.11 12.88
CA VAL A 80 3.97 4.79 11.45
C VAL A 80 2.54 4.69 10.96
N LEU A 81 2.28 5.28 9.79
CA LEU A 81 1.07 5.06 9.01
C LEU A 81 1.43 4.44 7.67
N VAL A 82 0.87 3.27 7.36
CA VAL A 82 0.97 2.63 6.05
C VAL A 82 -0.37 2.75 5.32
N ASN A 83 -0.43 3.60 4.30
CA ASN A 83 -1.57 3.71 3.40
C ASN A 83 -1.44 2.65 2.31
N ASN A 84 -2.13 1.52 2.46
CA ASN A 84 -2.04 0.41 1.53
C ASN A 84 -3.39 0.05 0.88
N VAL A 85 -4.52 0.51 1.43
CA VAL A 85 -5.84 0.28 0.79
C VAL A 85 -5.83 0.67 -0.68
N GLY A 86 -6.42 -0.20 -1.51
CA GLY A 86 -6.63 0.12 -2.92
C GLY A 86 -7.27 -1.02 -3.70
N ALA A 87 -7.99 -0.63 -4.75
CA ALA A 87 -8.55 -1.51 -5.77
C ALA A 87 -7.98 -1.12 -7.13
N PHE A 88 -7.92 -2.10 -8.03
CA PHE A 88 -7.39 -1.94 -9.40
C PHE A 88 -8.31 -2.65 -10.40
N PRO A 89 -9.51 -2.11 -10.66
CA PRO A 89 -10.44 -2.69 -11.61
C PRO A 89 -9.89 -2.61 -13.03
N PHE A 90 -10.08 -3.69 -13.80
CA PHE A 90 -9.79 -3.69 -15.23
C PHE A 90 -10.80 -2.83 -15.98
N ARG A 91 -10.32 -2.04 -16.96
CA ARG A 91 -11.13 -1.16 -17.80
C ARG A 91 -10.90 -1.48 -19.28
N GLU A 92 -11.95 -1.68 -20.03
CA GLU A 92 -11.83 -1.91 -21.47
C GLU A 92 -11.27 -0.68 -22.21
N SER A 93 -11.70 0.51 -21.78
CA SER A 93 -11.34 1.79 -22.40
C SER A 93 -11.56 2.94 -21.40
N PHE A 94 -10.81 4.03 -21.58
CA PHE A 94 -11.08 5.30 -20.89
C PHE A 94 -12.54 5.75 -21.05
N LEU A 95 -13.11 5.59 -22.25
CA LEU A 95 -14.48 6.01 -22.55
C LEU A 95 -15.55 5.14 -21.89
N ALA A 96 -15.18 3.96 -21.40
CA ALA A 96 -16.11 3.06 -20.71
C ALA A 96 -16.20 3.34 -19.20
N VAL A 97 -15.34 4.19 -18.65
CA VAL A 97 -15.34 4.49 -17.20
C VAL A 97 -16.27 5.67 -16.93
N SER A 98 -17.35 5.42 -16.21
CA SER A 98 -18.30 6.45 -15.80
C SER A 98 -17.75 7.39 -14.71
N ASP A 99 -18.30 8.58 -14.57
CA ASP A 99 -17.95 9.51 -13.49
C ASP A 99 -18.16 8.89 -12.09
N ALA A 100 -19.18 8.05 -11.93
CA ALA A 100 -19.43 7.33 -10.68
C ALA A 100 -18.29 6.38 -10.32
N GLU A 101 -17.79 5.61 -11.28
CA GLU A 101 -16.64 4.70 -11.07
C GLU A 101 -15.35 5.47 -10.79
N TRP A 102 -15.13 6.62 -11.47
CA TRP A 102 -14.03 7.53 -11.14
C TRP A 102 -14.11 8.00 -9.68
N HIS A 103 -15.28 8.45 -9.23
CA HIS A 103 -15.47 8.92 -7.86
C HIS A 103 -15.26 7.80 -6.84
N GLU A 104 -15.83 6.62 -7.09
CA GLU A 104 -15.69 5.46 -6.21
C GLU A 104 -14.22 5.05 -6.05
N LEU A 105 -13.49 4.91 -7.18
CA LEU A 105 -12.09 4.51 -7.13
C LEU A 105 -11.20 5.57 -6.46
N MET A 106 -11.40 6.85 -6.78
CA MET A 106 -10.66 7.94 -6.13
C MET A 106 -10.98 8.02 -4.65
N ASN A 107 -12.23 7.78 -4.24
CA ASN A 107 -12.62 7.75 -2.83
C ASN A 107 -11.86 6.65 -2.07
N LEU A 108 -11.80 5.45 -2.63
CA LEU A 108 -11.12 4.33 -2.00
C LEU A 108 -9.59 4.48 -2.05
N ASN A 109 -9.01 4.75 -3.22
CA ASN A 109 -7.56 4.69 -3.42
C ASN A 109 -6.82 5.95 -2.97
N PHE A 110 -7.44 7.13 -3.09
CA PHE A 110 -6.79 8.41 -2.82
C PHE A 110 -7.34 9.10 -1.57
N TYR A 111 -8.67 9.31 -1.49
CA TYR A 111 -9.23 10.04 -0.35
C TYR A 111 -9.13 9.28 0.97
N SER A 112 -9.12 7.94 0.96
CA SER A 112 -8.82 7.15 2.15
C SER A 112 -7.44 7.50 2.73
N ALA A 113 -6.41 7.59 1.88
CA ALA A 113 -5.07 7.99 2.30
C ALA A 113 -4.99 9.46 2.75
N VAL A 114 -5.71 10.37 2.07
CA VAL A 114 -5.81 11.78 2.50
C VAL A 114 -6.40 11.88 3.90
N ARG A 115 -7.51 11.17 4.17
CA ARG A 115 -8.17 11.15 5.49
C ARG A 115 -7.25 10.55 6.55
N ALA A 116 -6.61 9.41 6.25
CA ALA A 116 -5.69 8.76 7.18
C ALA A 116 -4.48 9.64 7.53
N CYS A 117 -3.88 10.29 6.54
CA CYS A 117 -2.81 11.26 6.78
C CYS A 117 -3.29 12.44 7.64
N ARG A 118 -4.48 13.00 7.34
CA ARG A 118 -5.05 14.13 8.09
C ARG A 118 -5.32 13.76 9.54
N ALA A 119 -5.80 12.56 9.82
CA ALA A 119 -6.06 12.07 11.16
C ALA A 119 -4.75 11.79 11.95
N ALA A 120 -3.72 11.22 11.29
CA ALA A 120 -2.47 10.84 11.97
C ALA A 120 -1.50 12.01 12.18
N LEU A 121 -1.42 12.95 11.24
CA LEU A 121 -0.44 14.05 11.25
C LEU A 121 -0.43 14.90 12.53
N PRO A 122 -1.56 15.32 13.12
CA PRO A 122 -1.54 16.09 14.36
C PRO A 122 -0.78 15.38 15.50
N HIS A 123 -0.98 14.08 15.64
CA HIS A 123 -0.31 13.27 16.66
C HIS A 123 1.18 13.11 16.37
N MET A 124 1.56 12.87 15.12
CA MET A 124 2.96 12.77 14.70
C MET A 124 3.71 14.11 14.89
N ILE A 125 3.07 15.24 14.61
CA ILE A 125 3.62 16.59 14.82
C ILE A 125 3.84 16.85 16.31
N GLU A 126 2.85 16.54 17.16
CA GLU A 126 2.97 16.69 18.61
C GLU A 126 4.09 15.80 19.19
N GLN A 127 4.28 14.60 18.64
CA GLN A 127 5.37 13.69 19.00
C GLN A 127 6.75 14.17 18.50
N GLY A 128 6.81 15.14 17.57
CA GLY A 128 8.02 15.58 16.91
C GLY A 128 8.65 14.52 16.00
N ARG A 129 7.88 13.48 15.63
CA ARG A 129 8.34 12.35 14.80
C ARG A 129 7.19 11.58 14.22
N GLY A 130 7.35 11.05 13.03
CA GLY A 130 6.42 10.15 12.38
C GLY A 130 6.96 9.65 11.04
N ALA A 131 6.46 8.52 10.57
CA ALA A 131 6.73 8.01 9.24
C ALA A 131 5.43 7.60 8.54
N ILE A 132 5.20 8.15 7.35
CA ILE A 132 4.10 7.78 6.48
C ILE A 132 4.70 7.06 5.29
N VAL A 133 4.21 5.86 5.00
CA VAL A 133 4.56 5.10 3.80
C VAL A 133 3.29 4.79 3.02
N SER A 134 3.20 5.28 1.79
CA SER A 134 2.03 5.06 0.95
C SER A 134 2.34 4.11 -0.20
N VAL A 135 1.50 3.09 -0.38
CA VAL A 135 1.63 2.13 -1.48
C VAL A 135 1.01 2.74 -2.74
N ALA A 136 1.89 3.23 -3.63
CA ALA A 136 1.54 3.70 -4.95
C ALA A 136 1.48 2.53 -5.95
N SER A 137 2.07 2.67 -7.14
CA SER A 137 2.22 1.61 -8.16
C SER A 137 3.16 2.09 -9.26
N ASP A 138 3.77 1.16 -9.99
CA ASP A 138 4.46 1.39 -11.26
C ASP A 138 3.61 2.18 -12.25
N VAL A 139 2.30 1.87 -12.35
CA VAL A 139 1.37 2.57 -13.25
C VAL A 139 1.05 4.01 -12.81
N GLY A 140 1.40 4.41 -11.60
CA GLY A 140 1.34 5.82 -11.18
C GLY A 140 2.40 6.68 -11.88
N ARG A 141 3.45 6.06 -12.44
CA ARG A 141 4.52 6.71 -13.24
C ARG A 141 4.39 6.42 -14.73
N ALA A 142 4.05 5.18 -15.10
CA ALA A 142 3.90 4.73 -16.47
C ALA A 142 2.49 4.14 -16.65
N PRO A 143 1.48 4.97 -16.98
CA PRO A 143 0.08 4.57 -16.95
C PRO A 143 -0.19 3.44 -17.94
N ASP A 144 -1.03 2.50 -17.51
CA ASP A 144 -1.53 1.41 -18.31
C ASP A 144 -2.95 1.71 -18.80
N ARG A 145 -3.21 1.46 -20.09
CA ARG A 145 -4.52 1.77 -20.72
C ARG A 145 -5.70 1.04 -20.08
N PHE A 146 -5.45 -0.13 -19.49
CA PHE A 146 -6.47 -0.96 -18.84
C PHE A 146 -6.73 -0.59 -17.38
N PHE A 147 -5.95 0.33 -16.83
CA PHE A 147 -6.00 0.77 -15.43
C PHE A 147 -5.93 2.30 -15.34
N VAL A 148 -6.67 3.01 -16.21
CA VAL A 148 -6.51 4.46 -16.37
C VAL A 148 -6.85 5.25 -15.12
N ASP A 149 -8.00 4.98 -14.49
CA ASP A 149 -8.44 5.61 -13.27
C ASP A 149 -7.56 5.22 -12.07
N TYR A 150 -7.16 3.94 -12.00
CA TYR A 150 -6.19 3.45 -11.04
C TYR A 150 -4.83 4.15 -11.18
N SER A 151 -4.31 4.27 -12.39
CA SER A 151 -3.04 4.97 -12.67
C SER A 151 -3.07 6.41 -12.16
N VAL A 152 -4.16 7.13 -12.44
CA VAL A 152 -4.36 8.51 -11.96
C VAL A 152 -4.42 8.55 -10.44
N SER A 153 -5.14 7.62 -9.79
CA SER A 153 -5.22 7.57 -8.33
C SER A 153 -3.85 7.35 -7.69
N LYS A 154 -3.01 6.50 -8.29
CA LYS A 154 -1.66 6.20 -7.78
C LYS A 154 -0.66 7.32 -8.07
N ALA A 155 -0.80 8.05 -9.18
CA ALA A 155 -0.05 9.29 -9.42
C ALA A 155 -0.39 10.37 -8.38
N ALA A 156 -1.67 10.48 -8.00
CA ALA A 156 -2.11 11.40 -6.94
C ALA A 156 -1.48 11.06 -5.58
N ILE A 157 -1.34 9.77 -5.24
CA ILE A 157 -0.64 9.30 -4.02
C ILE A 157 0.83 9.73 -4.01
N LEU A 158 1.54 9.61 -5.14
CA LEU A 158 2.93 10.07 -5.25
C LEU A 158 3.06 11.56 -4.93
N MET A 159 2.16 12.37 -5.49
CA MET A 159 2.16 13.82 -5.29
C MET A 159 1.75 14.19 -3.86
N LEU A 160 0.76 13.51 -3.27
CA LEU A 160 0.33 13.69 -1.88
C LEU A 160 1.50 13.44 -0.92
N SER A 161 2.19 12.32 -1.08
CA SER A 161 3.33 11.97 -0.23
C SER A 161 4.43 13.02 -0.33
N LYS A 162 4.72 13.51 -1.54
CA LYS A 162 5.71 14.57 -1.74
C LYS A 162 5.31 15.88 -1.05
N ALA A 163 4.05 16.29 -1.18
CA ALA A 163 3.54 17.50 -0.52
C ALA A 163 3.66 17.40 1.00
N ILE A 164 3.23 16.27 1.60
CA ILE A 164 3.35 16.01 3.05
C ILE A 164 4.81 16.09 3.49
N SER A 165 5.74 15.49 2.72
CA SER A 165 7.17 15.51 3.07
C SER A 165 7.77 16.91 3.13
N ILE A 166 7.31 17.80 2.27
CA ILE A 166 7.77 19.21 2.22
C ILE A 166 7.20 20.01 3.39
N GLU A 167 5.90 19.87 3.63
CA GLU A 167 5.19 20.67 4.64
C GLU A 167 5.55 20.24 6.07
N PHE A 168 5.60 18.94 6.34
CA PHE A 168 5.74 18.41 7.69
C PHE A 168 7.14 17.83 8.01
N GLY A 169 8.08 17.88 7.06
CA GLY A 169 9.48 17.56 7.31
C GLY A 169 10.11 18.37 8.45
N PRO A 170 9.89 19.70 8.55
CA PRO A 170 10.35 20.50 9.68
C PRO A 170 9.79 20.08 11.04
N ALA A 171 8.63 19.42 11.08
CA ALA A 171 8.03 18.86 12.30
C ALA A 171 8.50 17.42 12.60
N GLY A 172 9.49 16.90 11.89
CA GLY A 172 10.03 15.55 12.11
C GLY A 172 9.21 14.42 11.48
N VAL A 173 8.25 14.72 10.58
CA VAL A 173 7.45 13.72 9.88
C VAL A 173 8.05 13.44 8.50
N ARG A 174 8.33 12.16 8.24
CA ARG A 174 8.75 11.68 6.91
C ARG A 174 7.57 11.09 6.15
N SER A 175 7.51 11.31 4.84
CA SER A 175 6.51 10.71 3.97
C SER A 175 7.17 10.20 2.70
N ASN A 176 7.01 8.91 2.41
CA ASN A 176 7.59 8.25 1.25
C ASN A 176 6.55 7.35 0.56
N CYS A 177 6.83 6.99 -0.69
CA CYS A 177 6.05 6.00 -1.42
C CYS A 177 6.86 4.73 -1.69
N VAL A 178 6.14 3.62 -1.79
CA VAL A 178 6.60 2.40 -2.42
C VAL A 178 5.70 2.15 -3.63
N SER A 179 6.30 1.93 -4.80
CA SER A 179 5.60 1.68 -6.06
C SER A 179 5.83 0.23 -6.51
N PRO A 180 4.94 -0.71 -6.12
CA PRO A 180 5.01 -2.08 -6.61
C PRO A 180 4.70 -2.15 -8.10
N GLY A 181 5.38 -3.07 -8.79
CA GLY A 181 4.95 -3.62 -10.06
C GLY A 181 3.99 -4.80 -9.87
N PRO A 182 3.86 -5.65 -10.91
CA PRO A 182 3.06 -6.87 -10.80
C PRO A 182 3.51 -7.73 -9.63
N THR A 183 2.66 -7.80 -8.59
CA THR A 183 2.93 -8.52 -7.34
C THR A 183 1.85 -9.56 -7.14
N ARG A 184 2.25 -10.83 -6.95
CA ARG A 184 1.33 -11.95 -6.79
C ARG A 184 0.72 -11.93 -5.39
N THR A 185 -0.51 -11.49 -5.30
CA THR A 185 -1.32 -11.48 -4.07
C THR A 185 -2.41 -12.55 -4.15
N PRO A 186 -3.10 -12.89 -3.05
CA PRO A 186 -4.25 -13.81 -3.08
C PRO A 186 -5.34 -13.44 -4.11
N ALA A 187 -5.44 -12.16 -4.48
CA ALA A 187 -6.34 -11.71 -5.56
C ALA A 187 -6.01 -12.32 -6.93
N TRP A 188 -4.78 -12.77 -7.17
CA TRP A 188 -4.38 -13.47 -8.39
C TRP A 188 -4.82 -14.92 -8.37
N ASP A 189 -4.76 -15.56 -7.20
CA ASP A 189 -4.91 -17.01 -7.05
C ASP A 189 -6.34 -17.47 -6.73
N ARG A 190 -7.20 -16.56 -6.25
CA ARG A 190 -8.61 -16.87 -5.98
C ARG A 190 -9.33 -17.35 -7.26
N PRO A 191 -10.37 -18.18 -7.16
CA PRO A 191 -11.20 -18.56 -8.29
C PRO A 191 -11.73 -17.33 -9.05
N GLY A 192 -11.53 -17.26 -10.37
CA GLY A 192 -11.85 -16.08 -11.20
C GLY A 192 -10.93 -14.89 -10.96
N GLY A 193 -9.79 -15.06 -10.30
CA GLY A 193 -8.79 -14.03 -10.07
C GLY A 193 -7.96 -13.70 -11.31
N PHE A 194 -7.00 -12.80 -11.13
CA PHE A 194 -6.19 -12.31 -12.26
C PHE A 194 -5.39 -13.42 -12.95
N GLY A 195 -4.87 -14.40 -12.18
CA GLY A 195 -4.19 -15.57 -12.76
C GLY A 195 -5.09 -16.43 -13.65
N ASP A 196 -6.36 -16.62 -13.29
CA ASP A 196 -7.32 -17.34 -14.13
C ASP A 196 -7.66 -16.54 -15.40
N SER A 197 -7.73 -15.22 -15.30
CA SER A 197 -7.95 -14.35 -16.46
C SER A 197 -6.79 -14.42 -17.44
N LEU A 198 -5.54 -14.41 -16.95
CA LEU A 198 -4.36 -14.59 -17.82
C LEU A 198 -4.34 -15.98 -18.48
N ALA A 199 -4.69 -17.03 -17.71
CA ALA A 199 -4.77 -18.40 -18.26
C ALA A 199 -5.77 -18.49 -19.40
N ALA A 200 -6.95 -17.89 -19.23
CA ALA A 200 -7.99 -17.85 -20.27
C ALA A 200 -7.56 -17.01 -21.49
N GLU A 201 -6.92 -15.86 -21.27
CA GLU A 201 -6.49 -14.96 -22.36
C GLU A 201 -5.40 -15.60 -23.22
N TYR A 202 -4.42 -16.28 -22.59
CA TYR A 202 -3.28 -16.83 -23.33
C TYR A 202 -3.46 -18.29 -23.71
N GLY A 203 -4.53 -18.96 -23.26
CA GLY A 203 -4.76 -20.38 -23.51
C GLY A 203 -3.70 -21.29 -22.87
N LEU A 204 -3.18 -20.90 -21.70
CA LEU A 204 -2.13 -21.57 -20.97
C LEU A 204 -2.64 -22.02 -19.58
N GLU A 205 -1.94 -22.96 -18.95
CA GLU A 205 -2.11 -23.23 -17.53
C GLU A 205 -1.73 -22.00 -16.69
N LYS A 206 -2.37 -21.79 -15.53
CA LYS A 206 -2.24 -20.59 -14.70
C LYS A 206 -0.78 -20.16 -14.46
N GLU A 207 0.07 -21.07 -14.01
CA GLU A 207 1.48 -20.76 -13.72
C GLU A 207 2.25 -20.36 -14.98
N ALA A 208 2.04 -21.08 -16.08
CA ALA A 208 2.64 -20.73 -17.37
C ALA A 208 2.14 -19.40 -17.92
N ALA A 209 0.86 -19.06 -17.70
CA ALA A 209 0.28 -17.78 -18.08
C ALA A 209 0.87 -16.62 -17.27
N ILE A 210 1.09 -16.79 -15.97
CA ILE A 210 1.74 -15.79 -15.10
C ILE A 210 3.20 -15.57 -15.54
N GLU A 211 3.91 -16.66 -15.83
CA GLU A 211 5.28 -16.57 -16.33
C GLU A 211 5.35 -15.87 -17.69
N TYR A 212 4.47 -16.23 -18.62
CA TYR A 212 4.34 -15.58 -19.94
C TYR A 212 4.01 -14.09 -19.81
N PHE A 213 3.07 -13.74 -18.92
CA PHE A 213 2.73 -12.36 -18.61
C PHE A 213 3.96 -11.57 -18.13
N ALA A 214 4.75 -12.12 -17.22
CA ALA A 214 5.94 -11.47 -16.69
C ALA A 214 7.02 -11.27 -17.76
N LYS A 215 7.29 -12.31 -18.59
CA LYS A 215 8.41 -12.34 -19.54
C LYS A 215 8.08 -11.67 -20.86
N GLU A 216 6.93 -12.01 -21.45
CA GLU A 216 6.62 -11.65 -22.83
C GLU A 216 5.68 -10.44 -22.91
N VAL A 217 4.74 -10.31 -21.99
CA VAL A 217 3.75 -9.22 -22.01
C VAL A 217 4.28 -7.99 -21.28
N ARG A 218 4.62 -8.11 -20.00
CA ARG A 218 5.16 -7.00 -19.21
C ARG A 218 6.65 -6.79 -19.42
N LYS A 219 7.37 -7.78 -19.93
CA LYS A 219 8.81 -7.76 -20.18
C LYS A 219 9.61 -7.29 -18.96
N LEU A 220 9.26 -7.85 -17.81
CA LEU A 220 9.94 -7.53 -16.55
C LEU A 220 11.43 -7.89 -16.67
N PRO A 221 12.35 -6.98 -16.40
CA PRO A 221 13.79 -7.29 -16.42
C PRO A 221 14.16 -8.49 -15.55
N LEU A 222 13.51 -8.65 -14.36
CA LEU A 222 13.72 -9.82 -13.49
C LEU A 222 12.95 -11.07 -13.94
N GLN A 223 12.15 -11.00 -15.02
CA GLN A 223 11.43 -12.10 -15.67
C GLN A 223 10.44 -12.86 -14.75
N LYS A 224 10.04 -12.27 -13.66
CA LYS A 224 9.07 -12.83 -12.70
C LYS A 224 8.26 -11.72 -12.05
N VAL A 225 7.06 -12.03 -11.60
CA VAL A 225 6.27 -11.17 -10.72
C VAL A 225 6.90 -11.13 -9.32
N GLY A 226 6.67 -10.04 -8.59
CA GLY A 226 7.14 -9.89 -7.22
C GLY A 226 6.23 -10.62 -6.21
N ASP A 227 6.74 -10.79 -5.01
CA ASP A 227 5.99 -11.30 -3.86
C ASP A 227 5.60 -10.13 -2.93
N PRO A 228 4.49 -10.25 -2.16
CA PRO A 228 4.10 -9.24 -1.18
C PRO A 228 5.22 -8.90 -0.18
N ASP A 229 6.04 -9.88 0.20
CA ASP A 229 7.18 -9.71 1.10
C ASP A 229 8.26 -8.78 0.55
N ASP A 230 8.47 -8.76 -0.78
CA ASP A 230 9.44 -7.86 -1.40
C ASP A 230 9.05 -6.40 -1.15
N VAL A 231 7.76 -6.11 -1.25
CA VAL A 231 7.19 -4.78 -0.99
C VAL A 231 7.20 -4.47 0.51
N ALA A 232 6.79 -5.42 1.35
CA ALA A 232 6.69 -5.25 2.79
C ALA A 232 8.03 -4.88 3.45
N ARG A 233 9.14 -5.50 2.99
CA ARG A 233 10.49 -5.17 3.48
C ARG A 233 10.91 -3.74 3.17
N VAL A 234 10.55 -3.22 1.99
CA VAL A 234 10.83 -1.82 1.63
C VAL A 234 9.96 -0.86 2.43
N ILE A 235 8.70 -1.21 2.69
CA ILE A 235 7.82 -0.44 3.58
C ILE A 235 8.43 -0.36 4.99
N ALA A 236 8.86 -1.48 5.57
CA ALA A 236 9.48 -1.52 6.89
C ALA A 236 10.78 -0.69 6.94
N PHE A 237 11.64 -0.79 5.92
CA PHE A 237 12.82 0.07 5.79
C PHE A 237 12.47 1.56 5.82
N LEU A 238 11.50 1.99 5.01
CA LEU A 238 11.11 3.40 4.91
C LEU A 238 10.42 3.91 6.19
N ALA A 239 9.72 3.04 6.91
CA ALA A 239 9.11 3.36 8.18
C ALA A 239 10.12 3.51 9.33
N SER A 240 11.29 2.87 9.20
CA SER A 240 12.29 2.72 10.26
C SER A 240 13.19 3.95 10.42
N ASP A 241 13.86 4.04 11.58
CA ASP A 241 14.87 5.08 11.84
C ASP A 241 16.18 4.84 11.04
N VAL A 242 16.37 3.65 10.44
CA VAL A 242 17.48 3.36 9.54
C VAL A 242 17.41 4.25 8.29
N SER A 243 16.19 4.63 7.86
CA SER A 243 15.93 5.53 6.74
C SER A 243 15.64 6.99 7.15
N LYS A 244 16.12 7.42 8.32
CA LYS A 244 15.78 8.75 8.91
C LYS A 244 16.09 9.97 8.03
N HIS A 245 16.93 9.82 7.01
CA HIS A 245 17.25 10.89 6.04
C HIS A 245 16.55 10.69 4.68
N VAL A 246 15.56 9.80 4.62
CA VAL A 246 14.76 9.52 3.42
C VAL A 246 13.36 10.09 3.62
N THR A 247 12.99 11.10 2.83
CA THR A 247 11.64 11.68 2.79
C THR A 247 11.33 12.24 1.40
N GLY A 248 10.08 12.18 0.98
CA GLY A 248 9.63 12.63 -0.34
C GLY A 248 10.14 11.78 -1.49
N ALA A 249 10.58 10.55 -1.21
CA ALA A 249 11.05 9.59 -2.18
C ALA A 249 9.95 8.61 -2.59
N ASP A 250 10.11 8.01 -3.76
CA ASP A 250 9.34 6.88 -4.24
C ASP A 250 10.30 5.74 -4.62
N TYR A 251 10.11 4.59 -3.97
CA TYR A 251 10.91 3.39 -4.17
C TYR A 251 10.13 2.38 -5.02
N THR A 252 10.60 2.12 -6.23
CA THR A 252 10.01 1.10 -7.09
C THR A 252 10.42 -0.29 -6.63
N VAL A 253 9.43 -1.19 -6.52
CA VAL A 253 9.60 -2.62 -6.26
C VAL A 253 8.85 -3.36 -7.37
N ASP A 254 9.35 -3.24 -8.59
CA ASP A 254 8.62 -3.49 -9.83
C ASP A 254 9.33 -4.45 -10.78
N GLY A 255 10.42 -5.09 -10.33
CA GLY A 255 11.24 -5.95 -11.18
C GLY A 255 11.96 -5.23 -12.31
N GLY A 256 12.03 -3.88 -12.24
CA GLY A 256 12.70 -3.01 -13.19
C GLY A 256 11.86 -2.61 -14.40
N ILE A 257 10.52 -2.73 -14.32
CA ILE A 257 9.63 -2.46 -15.47
C ILE A 257 9.56 -0.97 -15.84
N VAL A 258 9.62 -0.06 -14.86
CA VAL A 258 9.60 1.38 -15.11
C VAL A 258 10.98 1.83 -15.60
N ALA A 259 11.05 2.19 -16.88
CA ALA A 259 12.29 2.60 -17.54
C ALA A 259 12.76 4.03 -17.19
N ALA A 260 12.05 4.75 -16.32
CA ALA A 260 12.42 6.10 -15.92
C ALA A 260 13.41 6.08 -14.75
N ALA A 261 14.56 6.70 -14.94
CA ALA A 261 15.51 6.97 -13.88
C ALA A 261 15.04 8.12 -12.99
#